data_d71db6f43e14fa0cf0ba6fae42d3732f
#
_entry.id   d71db6f43e14fa0cf0ba6fae42d3732f
#
_cell.length_a   1.000
_cell.length_b   1.000
_cell.length_c   1.000
_cell.angle_alpha   90.00
_cell.angle_beta   90.00
_cell.angle_gamma   90.00
#
_symmetry.space_group_name_H-M   'P 1'
#
loop_
_entity.id
_entity.type
_entity.pdbx_description
1 polymer ?
#
loop_
_entity_poly.entity_id
_entity_poly.type
_entity_poly.pdbx_seq_one_letter_code
_entity_poly.pdbx_strand_id
1 'polypeptide(L)'
;QDKRIADTIKRLQTEMRLAKQETASTKAEVSKATAILAQKTEEQRAARTALLAQQAALAAARDSKEGLLADVKQERHDNQEDLEAMQAASAAIAAQIQGAPDGSSGSGGTPSSSGLIWPVSGPITSGFGWRWGRMHEGIDIGAACGTTIHAAASGTVIYAGWMDGYGNITIIDHGGGLATAYGHQLSLYVGGGSVSQGQAIGAVGSTGHSTGCHLHFEVRVNGTPVDPLNYL
;
A
#
# COMPACT_ATOMS: atom_id res chain seq x y z
N GLN A 1 24.60 82.69 71.45
CA GLN A 1 24.58 82.54 69.98
C GLN A 1 25.14 81.12 69.58
N ASP A 2 26.18 80.63 70.10
CA ASP A 2 26.92 79.38 69.76
C ASP A 2 26.06 78.12 69.94
N LYS A 3 25.25 78.03 71.02
CA LYS A 3 24.38 76.89 71.26
C LYS A 3 23.33 76.66 70.21
N ARG A 4 22.73 77.75 69.68
CA ARG A 4 21.70 77.65 68.59
C ARG A 4 22.33 77.19 67.27
N ILE A 5 23.53 77.63 66.96
CA ILE A 5 24.27 77.20 65.78
C ILE A 5 24.61 75.67 65.88
N ALA A 6 25.10 75.21 67.04
CA ALA A 6 25.38 73.77 67.24
C ALA A 6 24.16 72.88 67.15
N ASP A 7 23.00 73.31 67.67
CA ASP A 7 21.74 72.58 67.59
C ASP A 7 21.23 72.52 66.12
N THR A 8 21.37 73.63 65.35
CA THR A 8 21.03 73.67 63.94
C THR A 8 21.90 72.69 63.11
N ILE A 9 23.22 72.68 63.37
CA ILE A 9 24.16 71.78 62.71
C ILE A 9 23.80 70.30 62.98
N LYS A 10 23.51 69.94 64.25
CA LYS A 10 23.06 68.58 64.57
C LYS A 10 21.77 68.14 63.86
N ARG A 11 20.81 69.06 63.78
CA ARG A 11 19.52 68.79 63.03
C ARG A 11 19.79 68.57 61.56
N LEU A 12 20.54 69.43 60.90
CA LEU A 12 20.92 69.26 59.48
C LEU A 12 21.68 67.95 59.23
N GLN A 13 22.64 67.59 60.14
CA GLN A 13 23.34 66.29 60.02
C GLN A 13 22.42 65.11 60.14
N THR A 14 21.42 65.17 61.03
CA THR A 14 20.42 64.10 61.19
C THR A 14 19.49 63.99 59.93
N GLU A 15 19.03 65.14 59.44
CA GLU A 15 18.21 65.21 58.20
C GLU A 15 19.02 64.66 57.01
N MET A 16 20.26 65.08 56.82
CA MET A 16 21.16 64.55 55.80
C MET A 16 21.37 63.03 55.90
N ARG A 17 21.52 62.50 57.13
CA ARG A 17 21.68 61.07 57.36
C ARG A 17 20.41 60.29 57.00
N LEU A 18 19.24 60.79 57.39
CA LEU A 18 17.95 60.20 57.04
C LEU A 18 17.70 60.20 55.53
N ALA A 19 17.92 61.35 54.86
CA ALA A 19 17.82 61.44 53.41
C ALA A 19 18.76 60.51 52.67
N LYS A 20 19.98 60.33 53.17
CA LYS A 20 20.96 59.37 52.62
C LYS A 20 20.53 57.91 52.82
N GLN A 21 19.91 57.57 53.95
CA GLN A 21 19.35 56.24 54.19
C GLN A 21 18.16 55.96 53.28
N GLU A 22 17.23 56.88 53.13
CA GLU A 22 16.08 56.80 52.26
C GLU A 22 16.50 56.61 50.79
N THR A 23 17.46 57.45 50.32
CA THR A 23 18.03 57.33 48.98
C THR A 23 18.67 55.93 48.76
N ALA A 24 19.39 55.41 49.75
CA ALA A 24 20.00 54.07 49.67
C ALA A 24 18.94 52.96 49.61
N SER A 25 17.87 53.06 50.42
CA SER A 25 16.74 52.12 50.39
C SER A 25 16.03 52.12 49.03
N THR A 26 15.66 53.29 48.54
CA THR A 26 15.02 53.46 47.22
C THR A 26 15.89 52.89 46.08
N LYS A 27 17.18 53.16 46.11
CA LYS A 27 18.13 52.61 45.15
C LYS A 27 18.18 51.09 45.20
N ALA A 28 18.12 50.49 46.39
CA ALA A 28 18.08 49.01 46.53
C ALA A 28 16.78 48.42 45.99
N GLU A 29 15.64 49.08 46.24
CA GLU A 29 14.34 48.65 45.72
C GLU A 29 14.27 48.74 44.19
N VAL A 30 14.73 49.82 43.60
CA VAL A 30 14.81 50.02 42.14
C VAL A 30 15.73 48.92 41.53
N SER A 31 16.88 48.63 42.18
CA SER A 31 17.77 47.59 41.70
C SER A 31 17.13 46.18 41.71
N LYS A 32 16.35 45.87 42.76
CA LYS A 32 15.60 44.60 42.83
C LYS A 32 14.50 44.56 41.74
N ALA A 33 13.74 45.64 41.57
CA ALA A 33 12.71 45.71 40.59
C ALA A 33 13.26 45.55 39.15
N THR A 34 14.37 46.18 38.84
CA THR A 34 15.05 46.02 37.54
C THR A 34 15.56 44.59 37.28
N ALA A 35 16.10 43.95 38.32
CA ALA A 35 16.54 42.54 38.20
C ALA A 35 15.34 41.63 37.92
N ILE A 36 14.23 41.78 38.64
CA ILE A 36 12.99 41.01 38.41
C ILE A 36 12.44 41.24 37.00
N LEU A 37 12.44 42.48 36.54
CA LEU A 37 11.98 42.81 35.20
C LEU A 37 12.88 42.19 34.13
N ALA A 38 14.17 42.23 34.29
CA ALA A 38 15.11 41.59 33.39
C ALA A 38 14.88 40.07 33.30
N GLN A 39 14.71 39.42 34.47
CA GLN A 39 14.42 37.98 34.51
C GLN A 39 13.09 37.66 33.77
N LYS A 40 12.02 38.38 34.07
CA LYS A 40 10.73 38.19 33.40
C LYS A 40 10.81 38.41 31.89
N THR A 41 11.61 39.38 31.45
CA THR A 41 11.81 39.66 30.02
C THR A 41 12.51 38.46 29.35
N GLU A 42 13.51 37.86 29.97
CA GLU A 42 14.17 36.67 29.43
C GLU A 42 13.26 35.43 29.43
N GLU A 43 12.46 35.23 30.48
CA GLU A 43 11.45 34.17 30.53
C GLU A 43 10.43 34.31 29.40
N GLN A 44 9.95 35.54 29.16
CA GLN A 44 9.02 35.81 28.05
C GLN A 44 9.65 35.58 26.67
N ARG A 45 10.92 35.95 26.48
CA ARG A 45 11.65 35.67 25.24
C ARG A 45 11.81 34.17 25.00
N ALA A 46 12.21 33.42 26.04
CA ALA A 46 12.35 31.98 25.97
C ALA A 46 11.00 31.30 25.63
N ALA A 47 9.92 31.69 26.30
CA ALA A 47 8.58 31.17 26.04
C ALA A 47 8.10 31.47 24.61
N ARG A 48 8.36 32.68 24.11
CA ARG A 48 8.03 33.07 22.73
C ARG A 48 8.82 32.23 21.71
N THR A 49 10.10 32.01 21.93
CA THR A 49 10.94 31.19 21.07
C THR A 49 10.45 29.73 21.04
N ALA A 50 10.11 29.16 22.20
CA ALA A 50 9.56 27.82 22.30
C ALA A 50 8.21 27.70 21.55
N LEU A 51 7.33 28.69 21.69
CA LEU A 51 6.05 28.73 20.99
C LEU A 51 6.23 28.77 19.46
N LEU A 52 7.14 29.61 18.97
CA LEU A 52 7.44 29.66 17.53
C LEU A 52 8.01 28.36 17.00
N ALA A 53 8.89 27.70 17.75
CA ALA A 53 9.42 26.38 17.39
C ALA A 53 8.32 25.31 17.36
N GLN A 54 7.41 25.33 18.32
CA GLN A 54 6.26 24.41 18.33
C GLN A 54 5.31 24.66 17.17
N GLN A 55 5.04 25.93 16.82
CA GLN A 55 4.22 26.27 15.65
C GLN A 55 4.86 25.78 14.34
N ALA A 56 6.18 25.96 14.19
CA ALA A 56 6.91 25.47 13.02
C ALA A 56 6.87 23.93 12.92
N ALA A 57 7.06 23.22 14.04
CA ALA A 57 6.96 21.76 14.09
C ALA A 57 5.55 21.26 13.74
N LEU A 58 4.51 21.96 14.21
CA LEU A 58 3.13 21.62 13.88
C LEU A 58 2.81 21.84 12.40
N ALA A 59 3.30 22.93 11.80
CA ALA A 59 3.17 23.18 10.37
C ALA A 59 3.83 22.08 9.55
N ALA A 60 5.08 21.72 9.85
CA ALA A 60 5.79 20.65 9.17
C ALA A 60 5.09 19.29 9.32
N ALA A 61 4.51 18.99 10.49
CA ALA A 61 3.74 17.77 10.69
C ALA A 61 2.43 17.75 9.88
N ARG A 62 1.77 18.89 9.70
CA ARG A 62 0.59 19.01 8.83
C ARG A 62 0.95 18.78 7.38
N ASP A 63 2.00 19.44 6.88
CA ASP A 63 2.46 19.29 5.50
C ASP A 63 2.83 17.82 5.19
N SER A 64 3.55 17.17 6.10
CA SER A 64 3.87 15.74 5.99
C SER A 64 2.62 14.85 5.95
N LYS A 65 1.63 15.14 6.80
CA LYS A 65 0.36 14.41 6.82
C LYS A 65 -0.44 14.62 5.54
N GLU A 66 -0.46 15.82 4.99
CA GLU A 66 -1.14 16.13 3.72
C GLU A 66 -0.49 15.37 2.55
N GLY A 67 0.86 15.30 2.51
CA GLY A 67 1.59 14.50 1.54
C GLY A 67 1.21 13.02 1.63
N LEU A 68 1.28 12.42 2.83
CA LEU A 68 0.89 11.02 3.04
C LEU A 68 -0.57 10.74 2.65
N LEU A 69 -1.48 11.68 2.91
CA LEU A 69 -2.88 11.54 2.51
C LEU A 69 -3.06 11.59 0.99
N ALA A 70 -2.26 12.41 0.29
CA ALA A 70 -2.27 12.45 -1.16
C ALA A 70 -1.77 11.12 -1.76
N ASP A 71 -0.67 10.59 -1.25
CA ASP A 71 -0.09 9.30 -1.67
C ASP A 71 -1.09 8.15 -1.47
N VAL A 72 -1.71 8.06 -0.28
CA VAL A 72 -2.71 7.03 0.02
C VAL A 72 -3.96 7.16 -0.87
N LYS A 73 -4.39 8.37 -1.20
CA LYS A 73 -5.52 8.58 -2.12
C LYS A 73 -5.19 8.12 -3.53
N GLN A 74 -3.97 8.41 -4.00
CA GLN A 74 -3.50 7.96 -5.32
C GLN A 74 -3.42 6.43 -5.36
N GLU A 75 -2.78 5.80 -4.37
CA GLU A 75 -2.69 4.34 -4.28
C GLU A 75 -4.08 3.68 -4.25
N ARG A 76 -5.05 4.27 -3.54
CA ARG A 76 -6.43 3.77 -3.55
C ARG A 76 -7.10 3.89 -4.92
N HIS A 77 -6.84 4.98 -5.64
CA HIS A 77 -7.37 5.17 -6.99
C HIS A 77 -6.81 4.14 -7.95
N ASP A 78 -5.48 3.96 -7.95
CA ASP A 78 -4.78 2.98 -8.79
C ASP A 78 -5.28 1.56 -8.50
N ASN A 79 -5.42 1.18 -7.22
CA ASN A 79 -5.97 -0.11 -6.81
C ASN A 79 -7.44 -0.31 -7.25
N GLN A 80 -8.24 0.76 -7.31
CA GLN A 80 -9.62 0.70 -7.78
C GLN A 80 -9.68 0.48 -9.30
N GLU A 81 -8.85 1.18 -10.07
CA GLU A 81 -8.75 0.99 -11.53
C GLU A 81 -8.28 -0.44 -11.86
N ASP A 82 -7.27 -0.95 -11.15
CA ASP A 82 -6.80 -2.33 -11.30
C ASP A 82 -7.90 -3.36 -11.02
N LEU A 83 -8.72 -3.13 -9.98
CA LEU A 83 -9.85 -4.01 -9.66
C LEU A 83 -10.89 -4.04 -10.77
N GLU A 84 -11.24 -2.88 -11.31
CA GLU A 84 -12.19 -2.76 -12.41
C GLU A 84 -11.66 -3.44 -13.69
N ALA A 85 -10.38 -3.28 -14.00
CA ALA A 85 -9.72 -3.95 -15.12
C ALA A 85 -9.74 -5.49 -14.96
N MET A 86 -9.44 -5.99 -13.77
CA MET A 86 -9.49 -7.43 -13.48
C MET A 86 -10.92 -8.01 -13.60
N GLN A 87 -11.93 -7.29 -13.11
CA GLN A 87 -13.32 -7.70 -13.25
C GLN A 87 -13.78 -7.74 -14.72
N ALA A 88 -13.37 -6.74 -15.51
CA ALA A 88 -13.64 -6.71 -16.93
C ALA A 88 -12.95 -7.88 -17.67
N ALA A 89 -11.70 -8.17 -17.32
CA ALA A 89 -10.95 -9.30 -17.87
C ALA A 89 -11.59 -10.63 -17.50
N SER A 90 -12.02 -10.82 -16.25
CA SER A 90 -12.74 -12.03 -15.83
C SER A 90 -14.06 -12.23 -16.60
N ALA A 91 -14.82 -11.16 -16.82
CA ALA A 91 -16.02 -11.20 -17.65
C ALA A 91 -15.71 -11.55 -19.11
N ALA A 92 -14.61 -11.03 -19.66
CA ALA A 92 -14.16 -11.37 -21.01
C ALA A 92 -13.77 -12.87 -21.14
N ILE A 93 -13.09 -13.42 -20.14
CA ILE A 93 -12.78 -14.87 -20.06
C ILE A 93 -14.08 -15.69 -20.08
N ALA A 94 -15.05 -15.32 -19.23
CA ALA A 94 -16.34 -16.01 -19.18
C ALA A 94 -17.06 -15.97 -20.53
N ALA A 95 -17.06 -14.82 -21.22
CA ALA A 95 -17.67 -14.67 -22.53
C ALA A 95 -16.98 -15.54 -23.61
N GLN A 96 -15.64 -15.64 -23.57
CA GLN A 96 -14.91 -16.50 -24.51
C GLN A 96 -15.21 -17.97 -24.29
N ILE A 97 -15.31 -18.43 -23.04
CA ILE A 97 -15.68 -19.81 -22.71
C ILE A 97 -17.11 -20.11 -23.19
N GLN A 98 -18.07 -19.21 -22.99
CA GLN A 98 -19.45 -19.35 -23.37
C GLN A 98 -19.66 -19.23 -24.89
N GLY A 99 -18.84 -18.45 -25.58
CA GLY A 99 -18.87 -18.25 -27.02
C GLY A 99 -18.08 -19.30 -27.82
N ALA A 100 -17.32 -20.17 -27.16
CA ALA A 100 -16.64 -21.25 -27.83
C ALA A 100 -17.71 -22.19 -28.48
N PRO A 101 -17.59 -22.52 -29.79
CA PRO A 101 -18.60 -23.36 -30.45
C PRO A 101 -18.67 -24.72 -29.75
N ASP A 102 -19.86 -25.08 -29.29
CA ASP A 102 -20.13 -26.43 -28.79
C ASP A 102 -19.69 -27.46 -29.83
N GLY A 103 -18.62 -28.17 -29.56
CA GLY A 103 -18.19 -29.28 -30.40
C GLY A 103 -17.39 -28.88 -31.62
N SER A 104 -16.24 -28.27 -31.44
CA SER A 104 -15.14 -28.72 -32.26
C SER A 104 -14.94 -30.21 -31.93
N SER A 105 -15.52 -31.05 -32.82
CA SER A 105 -15.25 -32.50 -32.90
C SER A 105 -13.83 -32.76 -33.40
N GLY A 106 -12.87 -31.96 -32.94
CA GLY A 106 -11.51 -32.37 -32.84
C GLY A 106 -11.51 -33.34 -31.64
N SER A 107 -11.02 -34.52 -31.81
CA SER A 107 -10.77 -35.55 -30.81
C SER A 107 -10.10 -34.98 -29.53
N GLY A 108 -10.72 -34.02 -28.90
CA GLY A 108 -10.48 -33.50 -27.57
C GLY A 108 -11.08 -34.58 -26.66
N GLY A 109 -10.22 -35.34 -26.04
CA GLY A 109 -10.63 -36.38 -25.09
C GLY A 109 -11.57 -35.70 -24.09
N THR A 110 -12.71 -36.39 -23.84
CA THR A 110 -13.44 -36.20 -22.58
C THR A 110 -12.41 -35.97 -21.47
N PRO A 111 -12.65 -35.06 -20.50
CA PRO A 111 -11.78 -34.87 -19.35
C PRO A 111 -11.41 -36.29 -18.88
N SER A 112 -10.11 -36.60 -18.89
CA SER A 112 -9.69 -37.93 -18.55
C SER A 112 -10.32 -38.24 -17.20
N SER A 113 -10.79 -39.49 -17.04
CA SER A 113 -11.36 -39.97 -15.76
C SER A 113 -10.37 -39.85 -14.57
N SER A 114 -9.19 -39.32 -14.82
CA SER A 114 -8.12 -39.06 -13.86
C SER A 114 -8.07 -37.59 -13.34
N GLY A 115 -9.00 -36.69 -13.76
CA GLY A 115 -9.02 -35.29 -13.30
C GLY A 115 -7.99 -34.38 -13.99
N LEU A 116 -7.88 -33.14 -13.51
CA LEU A 116 -6.84 -32.19 -13.93
C LEU A 116 -5.49 -32.61 -13.27
N ILE A 117 -4.39 -32.39 -13.98
CA ILE A 117 -3.05 -32.50 -13.40
C ILE A 117 -2.55 -31.11 -12.94
N TRP A 118 -1.65 -31.07 -11.98
CA TRP A 118 -0.97 -29.84 -11.57
C TRP A 118 -0.21 -29.24 -12.74
N PRO A 119 -0.49 -27.95 -13.10
CA PRO A 119 0.14 -27.31 -14.24
C PRO A 119 1.62 -26.95 -14.00
N VAL A 120 2.01 -26.80 -12.74
CA VAL A 120 3.38 -26.56 -12.29
C VAL A 120 3.55 -27.10 -10.88
N SER A 121 4.77 -27.54 -10.52
CA SER A 121 5.10 -27.92 -9.15
C SER A 121 5.49 -26.69 -8.33
N GLY A 122 4.88 -26.55 -7.16
CA GLY A 122 5.21 -25.47 -6.22
C GLY A 122 4.23 -25.40 -5.05
N PRO A 123 4.55 -24.62 -4.02
CA PRO A 123 3.63 -24.35 -2.93
C PRO A 123 2.49 -23.45 -3.39
N ILE A 124 1.30 -23.61 -2.82
CA ILE A 124 0.22 -22.64 -2.96
C ILE A 124 0.58 -21.42 -2.11
N THR A 125 0.80 -20.29 -2.76
CA THR A 125 1.12 -19.01 -2.10
C THR A 125 -0.13 -18.19 -1.82
N SER A 126 -1.23 -18.48 -2.54
CA SER A 126 -2.52 -17.84 -2.33
C SER A 126 -3.66 -18.74 -2.79
N GLY A 127 -4.70 -18.88 -1.95
CA GLY A 127 -5.86 -19.73 -2.22
C GLY A 127 -6.99 -19.02 -2.95
N PHE A 128 -7.97 -19.80 -3.44
CA PHE A 128 -9.21 -19.30 -4.02
C PHE A 128 -10.13 -18.68 -2.96
N GLY A 129 -10.89 -17.64 -3.33
CA GLY A 129 -11.93 -17.04 -2.51
C GLY A 129 -11.71 -15.57 -2.12
N TRP A 130 -12.61 -15.03 -1.29
CA TRP A 130 -12.59 -13.65 -0.85
C TRP A 130 -11.41 -13.35 0.08
N ARG A 131 -10.63 -12.32 -0.27
CA ARG A 131 -9.50 -11.84 0.55
C ARG A 131 -9.28 -10.34 0.31
N TRP A 132 -8.99 -9.60 1.38
CA TRP A 132 -8.72 -8.14 1.33
C TRP A 132 -9.74 -7.33 0.51
N GLY A 133 -11.04 -7.73 0.58
CA GLY A 133 -12.11 -7.02 -0.10
C GLY A 133 -12.30 -7.34 -1.58
N ARG A 134 -11.58 -8.36 -2.12
CA ARG A 134 -11.77 -8.85 -3.49
C ARG A 134 -11.82 -10.37 -3.58
N MET A 135 -12.47 -10.87 -4.64
CA MET A 135 -12.46 -12.28 -5.00
C MET A 135 -11.14 -12.64 -5.69
N HIS A 136 -10.48 -13.72 -5.26
CA HIS A 136 -9.40 -14.38 -5.97
C HIS A 136 -9.97 -15.59 -6.72
N GLU A 137 -9.98 -15.49 -8.05
CA GLU A 137 -10.71 -16.42 -8.92
C GLU A 137 -9.96 -17.72 -9.22
N GLY A 138 -8.77 -17.89 -8.64
CA GLY A 138 -7.91 -19.05 -8.81
C GLY A 138 -7.06 -19.37 -7.60
N ILE A 139 -5.99 -20.09 -7.82
CA ILE A 139 -4.89 -20.30 -6.87
C ILE A 139 -3.59 -19.78 -7.46
N ASP A 140 -2.72 -19.24 -6.60
CA ASP A 140 -1.36 -18.85 -7.00
C ASP A 140 -0.39 -19.95 -6.59
N ILE A 141 0.34 -20.50 -7.55
CA ILE A 141 1.34 -21.53 -7.35
C ILE A 141 2.72 -20.90 -7.50
N GLY A 142 3.47 -20.82 -6.40
CA GLY A 142 4.82 -20.25 -6.37
C GLY A 142 5.81 -21.14 -7.12
N ALA A 143 6.47 -20.56 -8.15
CA ALA A 143 7.50 -21.26 -8.90
C ALA A 143 8.51 -20.23 -9.45
N ALA A 144 9.73 -20.66 -9.75
CA ALA A 144 10.75 -19.75 -10.32
C ALA A 144 10.30 -19.26 -11.71
N CYS A 145 10.62 -17.98 -12.02
CA CYS A 145 10.41 -17.47 -13.37
C CYS A 145 11.10 -18.37 -14.41
N GLY A 146 10.40 -18.62 -15.51
CA GLY A 146 10.89 -19.54 -16.57
C GLY A 146 10.55 -21.01 -16.34
N THR A 147 9.97 -21.38 -15.19
CA THR A 147 9.47 -22.76 -14.98
C THR A 147 8.37 -23.06 -16.00
N THR A 148 8.46 -24.23 -16.64
CA THR A 148 7.48 -24.65 -17.66
C THR A 148 6.11 -24.87 -17.06
N ILE A 149 5.08 -24.29 -17.69
CA ILE A 149 3.67 -24.50 -17.38
C ILE A 149 3.12 -25.55 -18.34
N HIS A 150 2.39 -26.52 -17.80
CA HIS A 150 1.78 -27.61 -18.57
C HIS A 150 0.25 -27.48 -18.59
N ALA A 151 -0.37 -27.89 -19.68
CA ALA A 151 -1.82 -27.97 -19.77
C ALA A 151 -2.38 -28.96 -18.75
N ALA A 152 -3.29 -28.54 -17.89
CA ALA A 152 -3.87 -29.38 -16.83
C ALA A 152 -4.74 -30.52 -17.38
N ALA A 153 -5.32 -30.36 -18.58
CA ALA A 153 -6.02 -31.38 -19.34
C ALA A 153 -5.85 -31.14 -20.84
N SER A 154 -6.20 -32.14 -21.64
CA SER A 154 -6.32 -32.00 -23.11
C SER A 154 -7.49 -31.06 -23.44
N GLY A 155 -7.36 -30.25 -24.51
CA GLY A 155 -8.40 -29.31 -24.92
C GLY A 155 -7.97 -28.44 -26.09
N THR A 156 -8.70 -27.36 -26.29
CA THR A 156 -8.44 -26.35 -27.32
C THR A 156 -8.08 -25.02 -26.66
N VAL A 157 -6.95 -24.43 -27.07
CA VAL A 157 -6.58 -23.07 -26.68
C VAL A 157 -7.52 -22.09 -27.35
N ILE A 158 -8.42 -21.47 -26.58
CA ILE A 158 -9.39 -20.48 -27.04
C ILE A 158 -8.86 -19.06 -26.93
N TYR A 159 -7.84 -18.82 -26.11
CA TYR A 159 -7.13 -17.56 -26.02
C TYR A 159 -5.69 -17.77 -25.58
N ALA A 160 -4.77 -17.03 -26.19
CA ALA A 160 -3.39 -16.88 -25.73
C ALA A 160 -2.89 -15.49 -26.10
N GLY A 161 -2.64 -14.63 -25.10
CA GLY A 161 -2.28 -13.23 -25.32
C GLY A 161 -2.21 -12.43 -24.03
N TRP A 162 -2.17 -11.11 -24.16
CA TRP A 162 -2.19 -10.17 -23.03
C TRP A 162 -3.63 -9.87 -22.61
N MET A 163 -3.88 -9.87 -21.31
CA MET A 163 -5.14 -9.45 -20.71
C MET A 163 -4.85 -8.65 -19.43
N ASP A 164 -5.50 -7.50 -19.27
CA ASP A 164 -5.28 -6.62 -18.12
C ASP A 164 -5.52 -7.36 -16.80
N GLY A 165 -4.68 -7.08 -15.82
CA GLY A 165 -4.63 -7.82 -14.57
C GLY A 165 -3.89 -9.16 -14.66
N TYR A 166 -4.21 -10.00 -15.63
CA TYR A 166 -3.61 -11.34 -15.80
C TYR A 166 -2.23 -11.32 -16.48
N GLY A 167 -1.89 -10.25 -17.21
CA GLY A 167 -0.69 -10.23 -18.05
C GLY A 167 -0.80 -11.18 -19.22
N ASN A 168 0.26 -11.89 -19.54
CA ASN A 168 0.18 -12.98 -20.53
C ASN A 168 -0.60 -14.16 -19.94
N ILE A 169 -1.67 -14.54 -20.63
CA ILE A 169 -2.60 -15.61 -20.21
C ILE A 169 -2.86 -16.58 -21.33
N THR A 170 -2.99 -17.87 -20.99
CA THR A 170 -3.52 -18.91 -21.87
C THR A 170 -4.83 -19.42 -21.28
N ILE A 171 -5.87 -19.60 -22.12
CA ILE A 171 -7.15 -20.19 -21.72
C ILE A 171 -7.40 -21.41 -22.58
N ILE A 172 -7.69 -22.53 -21.95
CA ILE A 172 -7.92 -23.82 -22.59
C ILE A 172 -9.36 -24.26 -22.26
N ASP A 173 -10.15 -24.48 -23.31
CA ASP A 173 -11.46 -25.14 -23.22
C ASP A 173 -11.25 -26.66 -23.30
N HIS A 174 -11.75 -27.39 -22.31
CA HIS A 174 -11.65 -28.86 -22.19
C HIS A 174 -12.94 -29.56 -22.66
N GLY A 175 -13.95 -28.78 -23.06
CA GLY A 175 -15.27 -29.29 -23.39
C GLY A 175 -16.17 -29.50 -22.17
N GLY A 176 -17.48 -29.68 -22.40
CA GLY A 176 -18.44 -29.86 -21.30
C GLY A 176 -18.57 -28.67 -20.35
N GLY A 177 -18.19 -27.48 -20.79
CA GLY A 177 -18.21 -26.26 -20.00
C GLY A 177 -17.02 -26.12 -19.04
N LEU A 178 -16.06 -27.05 -19.05
CA LEU A 178 -14.85 -26.99 -18.24
C LEU A 178 -13.75 -26.26 -18.99
N ALA A 179 -13.14 -25.25 -18.35
CA ALA A 179 -11.99 -24.54 -18.91
C ALA A 179 -10.95 -24.25 -17.79
N THR A 180 -9.70 -24.02 -18.21
CA THR A 180 -8.62 -23.59 -17.33
C THR A 180 -7.95 -22.33 -17.87
N ALA A 181 -7.48 -21.46 -16.96
CA ALA A 181 -6.73 -20.28 -17.30
C ALA A 181 -5.39 -20.23 -16.55
N TYR A 182 -4.36 -19.72 -17.23
CA TYR A 182 -2.97 -19.73 -16.78
C TYR A 182 -2.42 -18.29 -16.94
N GLY A 183 -2.39 -17.55 -15.84
CA GLY A 183 -2.00 -16.12 -15.83
C GLY A 183 -0.54 -15.87 -15.48
N HIS A 184 -0.13 -14.62 -15.59
CA HIS A 184 1.18 -14.04 -15.24
C HIS A 184 2.38 -14.67 -15.97
N GLN A 185 2.14 -15.28 -17.16
CA GLN A 185 3.18 -15.98 -17.90
C GLN A 185 4.29 -15.04 -18.38
N LEU A 186 5.53 -15.50 -18.31
CA LEU A 186 6.68 -14.83 -18.91
C LEU A 186 6.61 -14.89 -20.43
N SER A 187 6.25 -16.06 -20.94
CA SER A 187 6.14 -16.33 -22.39
C SER A 187 5.07 -17.39 -22.65
N LEU A 188 4.37 -17.22 -23.78
CA LEU A 188 3.37 -18.13 -24.30
C LEU A 188 4.04 -19.08 -25.32
N TYR A 189 3.83 -20.40 -25.20
CA TYR A 189 4.39 -21.39 -26.13
C TYR A 189 3.34 -21.84 -27.14
N VAL A 190 2.08 -21.49 -26.90
CA VAL A 190 0.93 -21.82 -27.79
C VAL A 190 0.18 -20.54 -28.12
N GLY A 191 -0.38 -20.44 -29.31
CA GLY A 191 -1.20 -19.31 -29.76
C GLY A 191 -2.63 -19.69 -30.11
N GLY A 192 -2.96 -20.97 -30.04
CA GLY A 192 -4.26 -21.55 -30.42
C GLY A 192 -4.15 -23.02 -30.78
N GLY A 193 -5.29 -23.65 -31.10
CA GLY A 193 -5.35 -25.05 -31.52
C GLY A 193 -5.38 -26.04 -30.37
N SER A 194 -5.34 -27.34 -30.69
CA SER A 194 -5.46 -28.41 -29.70
C SER A 194 -4.17 -28.61 -28.91
N VAL A 195 -4.33 -28.90 -27.62
CA VAL A 195 -3.23 -29.27 -26.70
C VAL A 195 -3.57 -30.56 -25.99
N SER A 196 -2.54 -31.34 -25.66
CA SER A 196 -2.69 -32.54 -24.85
C SER A 196 -2.43 -32.25 -23.39
N GLN A 197 -3.03 -33.00 -22.47
CA GLN A 197 -2.69 -32.94 -21.04
C GLN A 197 -1.18 -33.14 -20.85
N GLY A 198 -0.55 -32.31 -20.03
CA GLY A 198 0.89 -32.29 -19.80
C GLY A 198 1.73 -31.62 -20.89
N GLN A 199 1.12 -31.11 -21.98
CA GLN A 199 1.85 -30.37 -22.98
C GLN A 199 2.33 -29.02 -22.42
N ALA A 200 3.59 -28.64 -22.74
CA ALA A 200 4.12 -27.32 -22.39
C ALA A 200 3.36 -26.21 -23.13
N ILE A 201 2.80 -25.24 -22.39
CA ILE A 201 1.97 -24.16 -22.93
C ILE A 201 2.55 -22.76 -22.67
N GLY A 202 3.52 -22.64 -21.77
CA GLY A 202 4.16 -21.37 -21.44
C GLY A 202 5.20 -21.51 -20.33
N ALA A 203 5.63 -20.38 -19.81
CA ALA A 203 6.58 -20.30 -18.71
C ALA A 203 6.07 -19.38 -17.61
N VAL A 204 6.26 -19.75 -16.35
CA VAL A 204 5.96 -18.94 -15.17
C VAL A 204 6.66 -17.61 -15.26
N GLY A 205 5.96 -16.53 -14.92
CA GLY A 205 6.47 -15.16 -14.92
C GLY A 205 5.89 -14.32 -13.81
N SER A 206 5.88 -13.01 -14.06
CA SER A 206 5.33 -11.99 -13.17
C SER A 206 4.77 -10.84 -14.01
N THR A 207 4.08 -11.16 -15.11
CA THR A 207 3.47 -10.15 -16.00
C THR A 207 2.08 -9.75 -15.49
N GLY A 208 1.60 -8.56 -15.87
CA GLY A 208 0.34 -8.03 -15.38
C GLY A 208 0.40 -7.61 -13.91
N HIS A 209 -0.70 -7.79 -13.17
CA HIS A 209 -0.77 -7.40 -11.76
C HIS A 209 -0.21 -8.51 -10.85
N SER A 210 1.11 -8.61 -10.77
CA SER A 210 1.83 -9.62 -10.03
C SER A 210 3.00 -9.04 -9.25
N THR A 211 3.20 -9.47 -8.00
CA THR A 211 4.28 -9.02 -7.12
C THR A 211 5.54 -9.88 -7.17
N GLY A 212 5.52 -10.95 -7.95
CA GLY A 212 6.66 -11.90 -8.07
C GLY A 212 6.31 -13.13 -8.87
N CYS A 213 7.30 -13.98 -9.17
CA CYS A 213 7.13 -15.14 -10.02
C CYS A 213 6.19 -16.17 -9.40
N HIS A 214 5.06 -16.39 -10.04
CA HIS A 214 4.08 -17.44 -9.72
C HIS A 214 3.22 -17.74 -10.94
N LEU A 215 2.50 -18.85 -10.90
CA LEU A 215 1.41 -19.14 -11.82
C LEU A 215 0.09 -18.84 -11.12
N HIS A 216 -0.71 -17.91 -11.66
CA HIS A 216 -2.13 -17.81 -11.34
C HIS A 216 -2.90 -18.84 -12.16
N PHE A 217 -3.54 -19.81 -11.48
CA PHE A 217 -4.26 -20.92 -12.12
C PHE A 217 -5.73 -20.90 -11.74
N GLU A 218 -6.60 -20.92 -12.76
CA GLU A 218 -8.04 -20.97 -12.57
C GLU A 218 -8.65 -22.22 -13.19
N VAL A 219 -9.71 -22.69 -12.56
CA VAL A 219 -10.67 -23.64 -13.12
C VAL A 219 -12.00 -22.92 -13.24
N ARG A 220 -12.63 -23.01 -14.42
CA ARG A 220 -13.93 -22.40 -14.70
C ARG A 220 -14.93 -23.43 -15.19
N VAL A 221 -16.14 -23.37 -14.64
CA VAL A 221 -17.28 -24.19 -15.08
C VAL A 221 -18.33 -23.28 -15.67
N ASN A 222 -18.63 -23.44 -16.96
CA ASN A 222 -19.51 -22.55 -17.71
C ASN A 222 -19.14 -21.06 -17.60
N GLY A 223 -17.81 -20.78 -17.59
CA GLY A 223 -17.26 -19.43 -17.43
C GLY A 223 -17.13 -18.95 -15.99
N THR A 224 -17.77 -19.59 -15.02
CA THR A 224 -17.73 -19.22 -13.61
C THR A 224 -16.47 -19.80 -12.94
N PRO A 225 -15.64 -18.98 -12.26
CA PRO A 225 -14.51 -19.49 -11.50
C PRO A 225 -14.95 -20.38 -10.33
N VAL A 226 -14.25 -21.48 -10.13
CA VAL A 226 -14.46 -22.44 -9.04
C VAL A 226 -13.12 -22.78 -8.39
N ASP A 227 -13.14 -23.28 -7.13
CA ASP A 227 -11.90 -23.62 -6.44
C ASP A 227 -11.13 -24.73 -7.18
N PRO A 228 -9.93 -24.42 -7.72
CA PRO A 228 -9.13 -25.39 -8.48
C PRO A 228 -8.75 -26.65 -7.70
N LEU A 229 -8.66 -26.56 -6.37
CA LEU A 229 -8.28 -27.70 -5.52
C LEU A 229 -9.32 -28.82 -5.51
N ASN A 230 -10.54 -28.55 -5.96
CA ASN A 230 -11.57 -29.56 -6.11
C ASN A 230 -11.44 -30.38 -7.42
N TYR A 231 -10.49 -30.01 -8.30
CA TYR A 231 -10.32 -30.57 -9.65
C TYR A 231 -8.91 -31.16 -9.88
N LEU A 232 -7.92 -30.79 -9.04
CA LEU A 232 -6.52 -31.22 -9.10
C LEU A 232 -6.24 -32.52 -8.36
#